data_f7cfd42203adf653397c08858a51e555
#
_entry.id   f7cfd42203adf653397c08858a51e555
#
_cell.length_a   1.000
_cell.length_b   1.000
_cell.length_c   1.000
_cell.angle_alpha   90.00
_cell.angle_beta   90.00
_cell.angle_gamma   90.00
#
_symmetry.space_group_name_H-M   'P 1'
#
loop_
_entity.id
_entity.type
_entity.pdbx_description
1 polymer ?
#
loop_
_entity_poly.entity_id
_entity_poly.type
_entity_poly.pdbx_seq_one_letter_code
_entity_poly.pdbx_strand_id
1 'polypeptide(L)'
;DTWWQTETGGIMIVTLPGAMPAKPGSAGKPFFGVTPQIIKEDGAEAGVNEGGSLMITRTWPGMLRGVYGDPKAALIKNVYFSRYPHKYFSGDGCRRDVDGYYWLMGRIDDVLNVSAHRISTAELESALVGHASVAEAAVVGFPHDTKGQGIYCYVTLKKGIAPSEELRKALIQQVRTQIGPIATPDK
;
A
#
# COMPACT_ATOMS: atom_id res chain seq x y z
N ASP A 1 10.09 -8.31 5.30
CA ASP A 1 9.74 -7.62 4.04
C ASP A 1 10.82 -6.62 3.65
N THR A 2 10.60 -5.96 2.53
CA THR A 2 11.51 -4.98 1.95
C THR A 2 10.69 -4.00 1.10
N TRP A 3 11.11 -2.73 1.02
CA TRP A 3 10.47 -1.77 0.14
C TRP A 3 11.46 -1.22 -0.91
N TRP A 4 11.00 -1.25 -2.14
CA TRP A 4 11.66 -0.68 -3.32
C TRP A 4 10.63 -0.46 -4.43
N GLN A 5 11.02 0.29 -5.45
CA GLN A 5 10.25 0.48 -6.69
C GLN A 5 11.18 0.34 -7.89
N THR A 6 10.65 0.12 -9.07
CA THR A 6 11.43 0.13 -10.32
C THR A 6 12.23 1.44 -10.43
N GLU A 7 11.61 2.54 -10.07
CA GLU A 7 12.16 3.89 -10.10
C GLU A 7 13.28 4.12 -9.09
N THR A 8 13.34 3.33 -8.04
CA THR A 8 14.41 3.48 -7.03
C THR A 8 15.71 2.80 -7.45
N GLY A 9 15.67 1.89 -8.43
CA GLY A 9 16.85 1.18 -8.95
C GLY A 9 17.50 0.24 -7.92
N GLY A 10 16.89 0.06 -6.76
CA GLY A 10 17.37 -0.81 -5.70
C GLY A 10 16.56 -0.67 -4.43
N ILE A 11 16.92 -1.45 -3.43
CA ILE A 11 16.25 -1.51 -2.12
C ILE A 11 16.48 -0.20 -1.35
N MET A 12 15.41 0.35 -0.81
CA MET A 12 15.40 1.61 -0.06
C MET A 12 15.15 1.42 1.43
N ILE A 13 14.30 0.46 1.79
CA ILE A 13 13.99 0.14 3.19
C ILE A 13 14.05 -1.38 3.34
N VAL A 14 14.82 -1.87 4.32
CA VAL A 14 15.11 -3.30 4.46
C VAL A 14 15.53 -3.65 5.88
N THR A 15 15.27 -4.87 6.29
CA THR A 15 15.90 -5.47 7.47
C THR A 15 17.28 -6.02 7.08
N LEU A 16 18.34 -5.53 7.73
CA LEU A 16 19.70 -6.02 7.53
C LEU A 16 19.96 -7.24 8.44
N PRO A 17 20.15 -8.44 7.86
CA PRO A 17 20.44 -9.64 8.65
C PRO A 17 21.67 -9.48 9.53
N GLY A 18 21.57 -9.89 10.77
CA GLY A 18 22.66 -9.77 11.74
C GLY A 18 22.86 -8.39 12.36
N ALA A 19 22.31 -7.33 11.77
CA ALA A 19 22.44 -5.96 12.26
C ALA A 19 21.22 -5.46 13.04
N MET A 20 20.05 -6.02 12.77
CA MET A 20 18.82 -5.65 13.45
C MET A 20 17.82 -6.82 13.51
N PRO A 21 16.93 -6.87 14.52
CA PRO A 21 15.82 -7.83 14.54
C PRO A 21 14.87 -7.63 13.35
N ALA A 22 14.32 -8.71 12.81
CA ALA A 22 13.23 -8.65 11.85
C ALA A 22 11.89 -8.51 12.58
N LYS A 23 11.01 -7.65 12.05
CA LYS A 23 9.60 -7.59 12.45
C LYS A 23 8.75 -8.08 11.29
N PRO A 24 8.02 -9.20 11.42
CA PRO A 24 7.15 -9.71 10.35
C PRO A 24 6.17 -8.63 9.87
N GLY A 25 6.04 -8.47 8.54
CA GLY A 25 5.21 -7.43 7.91
C GLY A 25 5.84 -6.04 7.80
N SER A 26 6.95 -5.77 8.50
CA SER A 26 7.68 -4.51 8.35
C SER A 26 8.71 -4.59 7.22
N ALA A 27 8.84 -3.52 6.43
CA ALA A 27 9.93 -3.39 5.47
C ALA A 27 11.31 -3.19 6.13
N GLY A 28 11.36 -2.95 7.44
CA GLY A 28 12.61 -2.71 8.15
C GLY A 28 12.94 -1.23 8.34
N LYS A 29 14.22 -0.87 8.21
CA LYS A 29 14.72 0.50 8.37
C LYS A 29 15.32 1.03 7.06
N PRO A 30 15.49 2.36 6.92
CA PRO A 30 16.09 2.94 5.73
C PRO A 30 17.48 2.37 5.47
N PHE A 31 17.75 2.04 4.19
CA PHE A 31 19.08 1.64 3.76
C PHE A 31 20.04 2.83 3.84
N PHE A 32 21.34 2.57 3.83
CA PHE A 32 22.36 3.61 3.96
C PHE A 32 22.21 4.71 2.91
N GLY A 33 22.19 5.97 3.37
CA GLY A 33 22.02 7.14 2.52
C GLY A 33 20.58 7.45 2.10
N VAL A 34 19.61 6.58 2.41
CA VAL A 34 18.18 6.82 2.15
C VAL A 34 17.58 7.64 3.28
N THR A 35 16.87 8.71 2.93
CA THR A 35 16.22 9.61 3.89
C THR A 35 14.72 9.66 3.63
N PRO A 36 13.95 8.68 4.15
CA PRO A 36 12.50 8.69 4.01
C PRO A 36 11.85 9.68 4.98
N GLN A 37 10.71 10.21 4.58
CA GLN A 37 9.83 11.04 5.38
C GLN A 37 8.39 10.60 5.13
N ILE A 38 7.54 10.64 6.14
CA ILE A 38 6.12 10.31 6.00
C ILE A 38 5.34 11.61 6.15
N ILE A 39 4.57 11.99 5.13
CA ILE A 39 3.84 13.25 5.08
C ILE A 39 2.34 12.97 5.12
N LYS A 40 1.65 13.62 6.05
CA LYS A 40 0.18 13.58 6.18
C LYS A 40 -0.50 14.40 5.08
N GLU A 41 -1.81 14.29 4.96
CA GLU A 41 -2.60 15.02 3.95
C GLU A 41 -2.53 16.55 4.15
N ASP A 42 -2.40 17.01 5.39
CA ASP A 42 -2.23 18.40 5.75
C ASP A 42 -0.83 18.97 5.44
N GLY A 43 0.07 18.13 4.94
CA GLY A 43 1.46 18.49 4.63
C GLY A 43 2.43 18.40 5.82
N ALA A 44 1.94 18.11 7.01
CA ALA A 44 2.80 17.92 8.19
C ALA A 44 3.51 16.56 8.16
N GLU A 45 4.67 16.47 8.80
CA GLU A 45 5.34 15.20 9.03
C GLU A 45 4.55 14.33 10.02
N ALA A 46 4.37 13.07 9.69
CA ALA A 46 3.70 12.11 10.55
C ALA A 46 4.56 11.76 11.78
N GLY A 47 3.93 11.69 12.93
CA GLY A 47 4.54 11.21 14.16
C GLY A 47 4.71 9.68 14.19
N VAL A 48 5.10 9.18 15.36
CA VAL A 48 5.22 7.74 15.59
C VAL A 48 3.84 7.07 15.49
N ASN A 49 3.77 5.98 14.72
CA ASN A 49 2.54 5.24 14.41
C ASN A 49 1.46 6.01 13.64
N GLU A 50 1.72 7.23 13.23
CA GLU A 50 0.83 7.96 12.31
C GLU A 50 1.12 7.55 10.85
N GLY A 51 0.04 7.40 10.07
CA GLY A 51 0.11 7.09 8.65
C GLY A 51 0.23 8.33 7.79
N GLY A 52 0.84 8.17 6.62
CA GLY A 52 0.94 9.21 5.60
C GLY A 52 1.58 8.70 4.31
N SER A 53 1.88 9.62 3.42
CA SER A 53 2.55 9.34 2.16
C SER A 53 4.06 9.17 2.36
N LEU A 54 4.62 8.07 1.87
CA LEU A 54 6.08 7.86 1.91
C LEU A 54 6.78 8.72 0.86
N MET A 55 7.74 9.52 1.31
CA MET A 55 8.60 10.37 0.49
C MET A 55 10.06 9.99 0.70
N ILE A 56 10.90 10.20 -0.33
CA ILE A 56 12.35 10.22 -0.17
C ILE A 56 12.83 11.65 -0.39
N THR A 57 13.54 12.20 0.60
CA THR A 57 13.85 13.64 0.64
C THR A 57 15.21 14.01 0.06
N ARG A 58 16.04 13.01 -0.28
CA ARG A 58 17.34 13.20 -0.91
C ARG A 58 17.50 12.27 -2.10
N THR A 59 18.24 12.70 -3.10
CA THR A 59 18.62 11.85 -4.22
C THR A 59 19.54 10.72 -3.76
N TRP A 60 19.50 9.61 -4.48
CA TRP A 60 20.34 8.42 -4.23
C TRP A 60 20.93 7.90 -5.55
N PRO A 61 22.00 7.09 -5.53
CA PRO A 61 22.69 6.67 -6.76
C PRO A 61 21.83 5.90 -7.76
N GLY A 62 20.91 5.07 -7.30
CA GLY A 62 20.01 4.24 -8.13
C GLY A 62 18.77 4.97 -8.64
N MET A 63 18.58 6.25 -8.30
CA MET A 63 17.40 7.01 -8.69
C MET A 63 17.17 7.03 -10.19
N LEU A 64 15.93 6.88 -10.62
CA LEU A 64 15.47 7.02 -12.00
C LEU A 64 16.00 8.32 -12.64
N ARG A 65 16.64 8.21 -13.79
CA ARG A 65 17.22 9.35 -14.54
C ARG A 65 16.42 9.73 -15.78
N GLY A 66 15.55 8.88 -16.25
CA GLY A 66 14.75 9.11 -17.45
C GLY A 66 13.72 8.01 -17.68
N VAL A 67 12.75 8.32 -18.50
CA VAL A 67 11.75 7.37 -19.01
C VAL A 67 11.92 7.31 -20.53
N TYR A 68 11.88 6.12 -21.10
CA TYR A 68 11.96 5.96 -22.56
C TYR A 68 10.84 6.76 -23.25
N GLY A 69 11.22 7.52 -24.26
CA GLY A 69 10.27 8.39 -24.99
C GLY A 69 9.92 9.72 -24.31
N ASP A 70 10.52 10.04 -23.16
CA ASP A 70 10.32 11.31 -22.46
C ASP A 70 11.63 12.14 -22.33
N PRO A 71 12.14 12.73 -23.42
CA PRO A 71 13.42 13.44 -23.42
C PRO A 71 13.44 14.69 -22.54
N LYS A 72 12.27 15.25 -22.19
CA LYS A 72 12.13 16.43 -21.33
C LYS A 72 11.94 16.08 -19.85
N ALA A 73 11.94 14.80 -19.52
CA ALA A 73 11.65 14.29 -18.17
C ALA A 73 10.33 14.82 -17.58
N ALA A 74 9.34 15.05 -18.44
CA ALA A 74 8.05 15.60 -18.04
C ALA A 74 7.24 14.60 -17.20
N LEU A 75 7.30 13.31 -17.55
CA LEU A 75 6.65 12.25 -16.78
C LEU A 75 7.24 12.15 -15.36
N ILE A 76 8.57 12.14 -15.24
CA ILE A 76 9.23 12.08 -13.93
C ILE A 76 8.79 13.27 -13.07
N LYS A 77 8.86 14.48 -13.61
CA LYS A 77 8.48 15.70 -12.89
C LYS A 77 7.02 15.67 -12.47
N ASN A 78 6.12 15.29 -13.37
CA ASN A 78 4.68 15.31 -13.12
C ASN A 78 4.23 14.22 -12.15
N VAL A 79 4.81 13.03 -12.24
CA VAL A 79 4.39 11.88 -11.41
C VAL A 79 5.02 11.94 -10.02
N TYR A 80 6.34 12.17 -9.95
CA TYR A 80 7.08 11.95 -8.70
C TYR A 80 7.45 13.24 -7.95
N PHE A 81 7.40 14.43 -8.59
CA PHE A 81 7.87 15.68 -7.98
C PHE A 81 6.88 16.85 -8.05
N SER A 82 5.75 16.71 -8.73
CA SER A 82 4.79 17.82 -8.87
C SER A 82 4.07 18.13 -7.56
N ARG A 83 3.68 17.11 -6.83
CA ARG A 83 2.90 17.26 -5.59
C ARG A 83 3.75 17.79 -4.43
N TYR A 84 5.01 17.37 -4.35
CA TYR A 84 5.94 17.76 -3.28
C TYR A 84 7.28 18.15 -3.91
N PRO A 85 7.55 19.45 -4.12
CA PRO A 85 8.81 19.90 -4.69
C PRO A 85 10.02 19.38 -3.89
N HIS A 86 11.04 18.89 -4.63
CA HIS A 86 12.28 18.35 -4.06
C HIS A 86 12.17 17.07 -3.23
N LYS A 87 10.97 16.45 -3.17
CA LYS A 87 10.78 15.14 -2.52
C LYS A 87 10.24 14.15 -3.54
N TYR A 88 10.86 12.98 -3.60
CA TYR A 88 10.35 11.89 -4.42
C TYR A 88 9.10 11.31 -3.78
N PHE A 89 7.97 11.46 -4.43
CA PHE A 89 6.68 10.91 -4.01
C PHE A 89 6.54 9.46 -4.50
N SER A 90 6.57 8.49 -3.58
CA SER A 90 6.49 7.07 -3.95
C SER A 90 5.10 6.62 -4.39
N GLY A 91 4.05 7.30 -3.94
CA GLY A 91 2.66 6.86 -4.09
C GLY A 91 2.25 5.74 -3.13
N ASP A 92 3.10 5.42 -2.15
CA ASP A 92 2.83 4.40 -1.14
C ASP A 92 2.44 5.03 0.20
N GLY A 93 1.46 4.44 0.86
CA GLY A 93 1.12 4.72 2.24
C GLY A 93 2.09 4.03 3.20
N CYS A 94 2.47 4.73 4.27
CA CYS A 94 3.44 4.21 5.22
C CYS A 94 3.21 4.78 6.62
N ARG A 95 3.60 4.03 7.65
CA ARG A 95 3.78 4.52 9.03
C ARG A 95 5.12 4.07 9.57
N ARG A 96 5.64 4.78 10.56
CA ARG A 96 6.88 4.43 11.27
C ARG A 96 6.55 4.13 12.73
N ASP A 97 6.99 2.98 13.23
CA ASP A 97 6.76 2.61 14.62
C ASP A 97 7.78 3.27 15.59
N VAL A 98 7.59 3.04 16.87
CA VAL A 98 8.43 3.60 17.96
C VAL A 98 9.89 3.16 17.87
N ASP A 99 10.16 1.98 17.29
CA ASP A 99 11.52 1.46 17.11
C ASP A 99 12.16 1.91 15.77
N GLY A 100 11.43 2.74 15.00
CA GLY A 100 11.89 3.30 13.73
C GLY A 100 11.73 2.36 12.52
N TYR A 101 10.92 1.31 12.64
CA TYR A 101 10.60 0.42 11.52
C TYR A 101 9.47 0.98 10.67
N TYR A 102 9.57 0.80 9.36
CA TYR A 102 8.61 1.27 8.37
C TYR A 102 7.64 0.17 7.98
N TRP A 103 6.36 0.50 7.98
CA TRP A 103 5.25 -0.40 7.67
C TRP A 103 4.51 0.16 6.46
N LEU A 104 4.61 -0.54 5.34
CA LEU A 104 3.92 -0.17 4.11
C LEU A 104 2.45 -0.56 4.22
N MET A 105 1.57 0.38 3.86
CA MET A 105 0.11 0.25 3.95
C MET A 105 -0.55 0.11 2.56
N GLY A 106 0.27 -0.16 1.53
CA GLY A 106 -0.19 -0.24 0.14
C GLY A 106 -0.08 1.08 -0.61
N ARG A 107 -0.61 1.10 -1.84
CA ARG A 107 -0.66 2.28 -2.70
C ARG A 107 -1.68 3.29 -2.17
N ILE A 108 -1.35 4.57 -2.28
CA ILE A 108 -2.28 5.66 -1.88
C ILE A 108 -3.45 5.78 -2.86
N ASP A 109 -3.20 5.47 -4.12
CA ASP A 109 -4.18 5.42 -5.20
C ASP A 109 -5.11 4.19 -5.12
N ASP A 110 -4.69 3.13 -4.41
CA ASP A 110 -5.47 1.91 -4.17
C ASP A 110 -6.29 1.95 -2.87
N VAL A 111 -6.47 3.14 -2.30
CA VAL A 111 -7.29 3.33 -1.09
C VAL A 111 -8.73 3.63 -1.48
N LEU A 112 -9.65 2.83 -0.96
CA LEU A 112 -11.08 3.03 -1.13
C LEU A 112 -11.62 4.02 -0.09
N ASN A 113 -12.45 4.95 -0.53
CA ASN A 113 -13.16 5.88 0.34
C ASN A 113 -14.60 5.41 0.54
N VAL A 114 -14.82 4.56 1.56
CA VAL A 114 -16.11 3.97 1.87
C VAL A 114 -16.73 4.70 3.06
N SER A 115 -17.81 5.45 2.86
CA SER A 115 -18.49 6.22 3.93
C SER A 115 -17.52 7.06 4.76
N ALA A 116 -16.64 7.81 4.10
CA ALA A 116 -15.59 8.65 4.71
C ALA A 116 -14.47 7.88 5.46
N HIS A 117 -14.41 6.55 5.34
CA HIS A 117 -13.31 5.74 5.84
C HIS A 117 -12.38 5.36 4.70
N ARG A 118 -11.08 5.39 4.97
CA ARG A 118 -10.04 4.96 4.02
C ARG A 118 -9.70 3.50 4.29
N ILE A 119 -9.98 2.64 3.32
CA ILE A 119 -9.74 1.19 3.41
C ILE A 119 -8.73 0.81 2.33
N SER A 120 -7.65 0.14 2.72
CA SER A 120 -6.66 -0.38 1.79
C SER A 120 -7.21 -1.58 1.02
N THR A 121 -7.09 -1.57 -0.31
CA THR A 121 -7.43 -2.74 -1.12
C THR A 121 -6.55 -3.93 -0.74
N ALA A 122 -5.27 -3.70 -0.44
CA ALA A 122 -4.33 -4.74 -0.03
C ALA A 122 -4.74 -5.44 1.28
N GLU A 123 -5.33 -4.72 2.25
CA GLU A 123 -5.84 -5.33 3.47
C GLU A 123 -7.05 -6.23 3.19
N LEU A 124 -7.96 -5.79 2.31
CA LEU A 124 -9.11 -6.58 1.87
C LEU A 124 -8.67 -7.84 1.11
N GLU A 125 -7.73 -7.69 0.18
CA GLU A 125 -7.16 -8.79 -0.60
C GLU A 125 -6.46 -9.80 0.33
N SER A 126 -5.66 -9.33 1.28
CA SER A 126 -5.00 -10.18 2.27
C SER A 126 -6.00 -10.95 3.13
N ALA A 127 -7.07 -10.29 3.58
CA ALA A 127 -8.14 -10.94 4.34
C ALA A 127 -8.81 -12.05 3.52
N LEU A 128 -9.11 -11.81 2.24
CA LEU A 128 -9.72 -12.79 1.35
C LEU A 128 -8.78 -13.96 1.05
N VAL A 129 -7.50 -13.71 0.74
CA VAL A 129 -6.49 -14.74 0.47
C VAL A 129 -6.21 -15.59 1.72
N GLY A 130 -6.42 -15.06 2.91
CA GLY A 130 -6.36 -15.80 4.16
C GLY A 130 -7.39 -16.94 4.28
N HIS A 131 -8.42 -16.97 3.42
CA HIS A 131 -9.39 -18.07 3.39
C HIS A 131 -8.85 -19.30 2.68
N ALA A 132 -9.06 -20.49 3.28
CA ALA A 132 -8.51 -21.74 2.77
C ALA A 132 -8.87 -22.07 1.30
N SER A 133 -10.02 -21.60 0.83
CA SER A 133 -10.55 -21.82 -0.52
C SER A 133 -10.06 -20.82 -1.57
N VAL A 134 -9.39 -19.72 -1.18
CA VAL A 134 -8.99 -18.63 -2.08
C VAL A 134 -7.54 -18.82 -2.53
N ALA A 135 -7.30 -18.69 -3.83
CA ALA A 135 -5.97 -18.68 -4.42
C ALA A 135 -5.45 -17.24 -4.57
N GLU A 136 -6.29 -16.35 -5.12
CA GLU A 136 -5.97 -14.95 -5.38
C GLU A 136 -7.22 -14.08 -5.14
N ALA A 137 -7.00 -12.84 -4.80
CA ALA A 137 -8.06 -11.83 -4.71
C ALA A 137 -7.57 -10.50 -5.27
N ALA A 138 -8.48 -9.75 -5.88
CA ALA A 138 -8.27 -8.37 -6.29
C ALA A 138 -9.48 -7.54 -5.88
N VAL A 139 -9.24 -6.34 -5.35
CA VAL A 139 -10.29 -5.46 -4.85
C VAL A 139 -10.24 -4.11 -5.54
N VAL A 140 -11.39 -3.66 -6.01
CA VAL A 140 -11.53 -2.33 -6.64
C VAL A 140 -12.72 -1.57 -6.05
N GLY A 141 -12.63 -0.26 -6.09
CA GLY A 141 -13.76 0.62 -5.78
C GLY A 141 -14.68 0.80 -6.99
N PHE A 142 -15.97 0.96 -6.74
CA PHE A 142 -16.92 1.39 -7.75
C PHE A 142 -17.82 2.49 -7.18
N PRO A 143 -18.41 3.37 -8.03
CA PRO A 143 -19.32 4.40 -7.56
C PRO A 143 -20.53 3.80 -6.83
N HIS A 144 -20.83 4.32 -5.63
CA HIS A 144 -21.94 3.87 -4.81
C HIS A 144 -22.71 5.07 -4.25
N ASP A 145 -24.04 5.10 -4.45
CA ASP A 145 -24.89 6.28 -4.20
C ASP A 145 -24.84 6.78 -2.75
N THR A 146 -24.72 5.88 -1.78
CA THR A 146 -24.76 6.24 -0.34
C THR A 146 -23.40 6.21 0.34
N LYS A 147 -22.43 5.43 -0.17
CA LYS A 147 -21.11 5.24 0.44
C LYS A 147 -20.00 6.05 -0.24
N GLY A 148 -20.31 6.71 -1.36
CA GLY A 148 -19.32 7.30 -2.26
C GLY A 148 -18.63 6.23 -3.11
N GLN A 149 -17.92 5.29 -2.48
CA GLN A 149 -17.40 4.08 -3.13
C GLN A 149 -17.95 2.83 -2.45
N GLY A 150 -18.31 1.84 -3.25
CA GLY A 150 -18.57 0.47 -2.85
C GLY A 150 -17.34 -0.41 -3.09
N ILE A 151 -17.30 -1.55 -2.46
CA ILE A 151 -16.21 -2.52 -2.50
C ILE A 151 -16.60 -3.66 -3.43
N TYR A 152 -15.84 -3.84 -4.52
CA TYR A 152 -15.99 -4.96 -5.44
C TYR A 152 -14.79 -5.90 -5.30
N CYS A 153 -15.04 -7.17 -4.97
CA CYS A 153 -14.00 -8.18 -4.79
C CYS A 153 -14.05 -9.23 -5.90
N TYR A 154 -12.95 -9.40 -6.60
CA TYR A 154 -12.71 -10.54 -7.51
C TYR A 154 -11.95 -11.60 -6.75
N VAL A 155 -12.42 -12.85 -6.82
CA VAL A 155 -11.81 -13.96 -6.10
C VAL A 155 -11.57 -15.14 -7.04
N THR A 156 -10.33 -15.59 -7.11
CA THR A 156 -9.96 -16.86 -7.77
C THR A 156 -9.93 -17.96 -6.72
N LEU A 157 -10.73 -18.99 -6.92
CA LEU A 157 -10.78 -20.12 -6.02
C LEU A 157 -9.64 -21.13 -6.33
N LYS A 158 -9.19 -21.84 -5.30
CA LYS A 158 -8.23 -22.94 -5.48
C LYS A 158 -8.82 -24.06 -6.32
N LYS A 159 -7.95 -24.80 -7.00
CA LYS A 159 -8.33 -25.94 -7.86
C LYS A 159 -9.21 -26.94 -7.10
N GLY A 160 -10.34 -27.29 -7.70
CA GLY A 160 -11.29 -28.22 -7.12
C GLY A 160 -12.35 -27.63 -6.21
N ILE A 161 -12.30 -26.32 -5.95
CA ILE A 161 -13.33 -25.61 -5.20
C ILE A 161 -14.32 -24.99 -6.18
N ALA A 162 -15.61 -25.30 -6.02
CA ALA A 162 -16.68 -24.69 -6.79
C ALA A 162 -17.23 -23.44 -6.10
N PRO A 163 -17.65 -22.40 -6.84
CA PRO A 163 -18.30 -21.25 -6.26
C PRO A 163 -19.68 -21.62 -5.69
N SER A 164 -20.02 -21.05 -4.53
CA SER A 164 -21.34 -21.21 -3.92
C SER A 164 -21.72 -19.98 -3.09
N GLU A 165 -23.00 -19.80 -2.82
CA GLU A 165 -23.49 -18.71 -1.95
C GLU A 165 -23.01 -18.84 -0.50
N GLU A 166 -22.84 -20.07 -0.01
CA GLU A 166 -22.27 -20.34 1.31
C GLU A 166 -20.83 -19.85 1.39
N LEU A 167 -20.00 -20.15 0.37
CA LEU A 167 -18.62 -19.68 0.31
C LEU A 167 -18.56 -18.16 0.19
N ARG A 168 -19.42 -17.55 -0.63
CA ARG A 168 -19.52 -16.08 -0.74
C ARG A 168 -19.80 -15.44 0.62
N LYS A 169 -20.78 -15.97 1.37
CA LYS A 169 -21.10 -15.49 2.74
C LYS A 169 -19.92 -15.67 3.70
N ALA A 170 -19.22 -16.79 3.62
CA ALA A 170 -18.05 -17.05 4.45
C ALA A 170 -16.91 -16.05 4.19
N LEU A 171 -16.64 -15.72 2.93
CA LEU A 171 -15.64 -14.72 2.55
C LEU A 171 -16.03 -13.31 3.05
N ILE A 172 -17.29 -12.91 2.89
CA ILE A 172 -17.80 -11.64 3.44
C ILE A 172 -17.61 -11.61 4.96
N GLN A 173 -17.98 -12.69 5.65
CA GLN A 173 -17.85 -12.77 7.10
C GLN A 173 -16.39 -12.71 7.55
N GLN A 174 -15.47 -13.32 6.80
CA GLN A 174 -14.04 -13.26 7.08
C GLN A 174 -13.51 -11.82 7.01
N VAL A 175 -13.84 -11.08 5.96
CA VAL A 175 -13.46 -9.67 5.82
C VAL A 175 -14.03 -8.84 6.99
N ARG A 176 -15.32 -9.04 7.32
CA ARG A 176 -15.95 -8.35 8.45
C ARG A 176 -15.28 -8.64 9.78
N THR A 177 -14.82 -9.87 9.98
CA THR A 177 -14.16 -10.27 11.24
C THR A 177 -12.75 -9.72 11.35
N GLN A 178 -11.98 -9.71 10.24
CA GLN A 178 -10.58 -9.32 10.25
C GLN A 178 -10.38 -7.79 10.18
N ILE A 179 -11.22 -7.09 9.43
CA ILE A 179 -11.07 -5.65 9.19
C ILE A 179 -12.17 -4.85 9.89
N GLY A 180 -13.39 -5.33 9.83
CA GLY A 180 -14.55 -4.69 10.45
C GLY A 180 -15.74 -4.55 9.50
N PRO A 181 -16.93 -4.19 10.05
CA PRO A 181 -18.17 -4.09 9.28
C PRO A 181 -18.15 -3.09 8.13
N ILE A 182 -17.36 -2.01 8.27
CA ILE A 182 -17.22 -0.96 7.24
C ILE A 182 -16.60 -1.49 5.94
N ALA A 183 -15.77 -2.52 6.04
CA ALA A 183 -15.08 -3.15 4.93
C ALA A 183 -15.90 -4.26 4.25
N THR A 184 -17.19 -4.36 4.54
CA THR A 184 -18.07 -5.39 3.95
C THR A 184 -18.10 -5.25 2.42
N PRO A 185 -17.68 -6.28 1.66
CA PRO A 185 -17.81 -6.30 0.21
C PRO A 185 -19.29 -6.14 -0.22
N ASP A 186 -19.52 -5.29 -1.22
CA ASP A 186 -20.84 -5.09 -1.84
C ASP A 186 -21.07 -6.09 -2.97
N LYS A 187 -19.98 -6.47 -3.69
CA LYS A 187 -20.03 -7.43 -4.81
C LYS A 187 -18.80 -8.32 -4.78
#